data_1b57542009eb890168ad5b912a03bf39
#
_entry.id   1b57542009eb890168ad5b912a03bf39
#
_cell.length_a   1.000
_cell.length_b   1.000
_cell.length_c   1.000
_cell.angle_alpha   90.00
_cell.angle_beta   90.00
_cell.angle_gamma   90.00
#
_symmetry.space_group_name_H-M   'P 1'
#
loop_
_entity.id
_entity.type
_entity.pdbx_description
1 polymer ?
#
loop_
_entity_poly.entity_id
_entity_poly.type
_entity_poly.pdbx_seq_one_letter_code
_entity_poly.pdbx_strand_id
1 'polypeptide(L)'
;MGGKVLDSSIPNLGEDTLSSLIFKNATVRGAKTAIREKDLGIWQSWSWADVAEEVGLLAGGLAAKGFIRGNNLAIIGDNRPRLYWSFAASQSLGGIPVPLYQDAIADEMIYVFNDAEIEFAIVEDQEQVDKLLEIMPQCEKLRCI
;
A
#
# COMPACT_ATOMS: atom_id res chain seq x y z
N MET A 1 -27.14 34.95 -12.50
CA MET A 1 -26.46 33.63 -12.42
C MET A 1 -25.27 33.79 -11.46
N GLY A 2 -25.46 33.48 -10.18
CA GLY A 2 -24.42 33.61 -9.17
C GLY A 2 -23.62 32.32 -9.09
N GLY A 3 -22.39 32.34 -9.58
CA GLY A 3 -21.44 31.26 -9.34
C GLY A 3 -21.12 31.19 -7.84
N LYS A 4 -21.36 30.03 -7.23
CA LYS A 4 -20.94 29.74 -5.87
C LYS A 4 -19.41 29.75 -5.87
N VAL A 5 -18.81 30.80 -5.32
CA VAL A 5 -17.36 30.81 -5.01
C VAL A 5 -17.17 29.74 -3.93
N LEU A 6 -16.47 28.67 -4.25
CA LEU A 6 -16.02 27.69 -3.26
C LEU A 6 -15.05 28.42 -2.34
N ASP A 7 -15.42 28.55 -1.07
CA ASP A 7 -14.56 29.07 -0.02
C ASP A 7 -13.37 28.11 0.14
N SER A 8 -12.20 28.54 -0.36
CA SER A 8 -10.95 27.77 -0.34
C SER A 8 -10.20 27.87 1.00
N SER A 9 -10.82 28.40 2.02
CA SER A 9 -10.14 28.76 3.27
C SER A 9 -10.04 27.63 4.31
N ILE A 10 -10.64 26.45 4.07
CA ILE A 10 -10.43 25.27 4.92
C ILE A 10 -10.07 24.10 4.00
N PRO A 11 -8.82 23.63 4.03
CA PRO A 11 -8.51 22.37 3.38
C PRO A 11 -9.40 21.30 4.00
N ASN A 12 -10.25 20.69 3.21
CA ASN A 12 -11.04 19.54 3.66
C ASN A 12 -10.07 18.35 3.74
N LEU A 13 -9.25 18.35 4.80
CA LEU A 13 -8.13 17.41 5.01
C LEU A 13 -8.56 15.93 5.01
N GLY A 14 -9.87 15.66 5.02
CA GLY A 14 -10.42 14.30 4.98
C GLY A 14 -10.74 13.76 3.57
N GLU A 15 -10.79 14.60 2.53
CA GLU A 15 -11.29 14.18 1.21
C GLU A 15 -10.22 14.12 0.11
N ASP A 16 -8.98 14.57 0.36
CA ASP A 16 -7.97 14.79 -0.68
C ASP A 16 -6.80 13.79 -0.65
N THR A 17 -6.88 12.70 0.11
CA THR A 17 -5.86 11.65 0.09
C THR A 17 -6.27 10.48 -0.80
N LEU A 18 -5.29 9.82 -1.43
CA LEU A 18 -5.57 8.65 -2.29
C LEU A 18 -6.31 7.55 -1.52
N SER A 19 -5.94 7.29 -0.27
CA SER A 19 -6.61 6.30 0.58
C SER A 19 -8.04 6.71 0.91
N SER A 20 -8.32 7.98 1.25
CA SER A 20 -9.69 8.44 1.53
C SER A 20 -10.60 8.34 0.31
N LEU A 21 -10.06 8.56 -0.91
CA LEU A 21 -10.81 8.42 -2.16
C LEU A 21 -11.26 6.96 -2.42
N ILE A 22 -10.50 5.95 -1.97
CA ILE A 22 -10.91 4.54 -2.07
C ILE A 22 -12.17 4.31 -1.25
N PHE A 23 -12.20 4.72 0.01
CA PHE A 23 -13.35 4.55 0.90
C PHE A 23 -14.56 5.39 0.45
N LYS A 24 -14.33 6.60 -0.06
CA LYS A 24 -15.38 7.41 -0.67
C LYS A 24 -15.99 6.73 -1.90
N ASN A 25 -15.15 6.17 -2.79
CA ASN A 25 -15.63 5.43 -3.95
C ASN A 25 -16.36 4.14 -3.56
N ALA A 26 -15.94 3.45 -2.50
CA ALA A 26 -16.68 2.31 -1.95
C ALA A 26 -18.10 2.68 -1.53
N THR A 27 -18.28 3.87 -0.95
CA THR A 27 -19.60 4.37 -0.54
C THR A 27 -20.47 4.75 -1.76
N VAL A 28 -19.93 5.52 -2.72
CA VAL A 28 -20.73 6.06 -3.85
C VAL A 28 -20.80 5.16 -5.06
N ARG A 29 -19.90 4.20 -5.21
CA ARG A 29 -19.74 3.33 -6.38
C ARG A 29 -19.54 1.86 -5.99
N GLY A 30 -19.88 1.45 -4.78
CA GLY A 30 -19.50 0.19 -4.15
C GLY A 30 -19.53 -1.04 -5.07
N ALA A 31 -20.61 -1.24 -5.80
CA ALA A 31 -20.77 -2.38 -6.71
C ALA A 31 -20.07 -2.23 -8.09
N LYS A 32 -19.46 -1.07 -8.40
CA LYS A 32 -18.77 -0.89 -9.67
C LYS A 32 -17.35 -1.48 -9.58
N THR A 33 -16.89 -2.06 -10.69
CA THR A 33 -15.52 -2.57 -10.80
C THR A 33 -14.51 -1.44 -10.58
N ALA A 34 -13.59 -1.65 -9.64
CA ALA A 34 -12.48 -0.75 -9.32
C ALA A 34 -11.18 -1.21 -9.98
N ILE A 35 -10.87 -2.49 -9.89
CA ILE A 35 -9.64 -3.07 -10.42
C ILE A 35 -9.90 -4.44 -11.04
N ARG A 36 -9.12 -4.78 -12.03
CA ARG A 36 -9.18 -6.09 -12.71
C ARG A 36 -7.79 -6.63 -12.94
N GLU A 37 -7.66 -7.93 -12.84
CA GLU A 37 -6.43 -8.67 -13.15
C GLU A 37 -6.79 -9.85 -14.05
N LYS A 38 -5.91 -10.21 -14.96
CA LYS A 38 -6.03 -11.46 -15.72
C LYS A 38 -5.07 -12.47 -15.14
N ASP A 39 -5.60 -13.46 -14.44
CA ASP A 39 -4.82 -14.54 -13.86
C ASP A 39 -5.19 -15.87 -14.53
N LEU A 40 -4.17 -16.64 -14.94
CA LEU A 40 -4.31 -17.92 -15.66
C LEU A 40 -5.34 -17.86 -16.82
N GLY A 41 -5.40 -16.72 -17.52
CA GLY A 41 -6.32 -16.53 -18.64
C GLY A 41 -7.73 -16.08 -18.23
N ILE A 42 -8.07 -16.03 -16.94
CA ILE A 42 -9.38 -15.68 -16.41
C ILE A 42 -9.33 -14.27 -15.80
N TRP A 43 -10.31 -13.43 -16.17
CA TRP A 43 -10.44 -12.11 -15.57
C TRP A 43 -11.01 -12.19 -14.16
N GLN A 44 -10.20 -11.79 -13.19
CA GLN A 44 -10.63 -11.46 -11.83
C GLN A 44 -11.04 -9.99 -11.77
N SER A 45 -12.04 -9.66 -10.98
CA SER A 45 -12.54 -8.29 -10.86
C SER A 45 -12.92 -8.02 -9.40
N TRP A 46 -12.49 -6.87 -8.89
CA TRP A 46 -12.87 -6.38 -7.56
C TRP A 46 -13.65 -5.09 -7.70
N SER A 47 -14.76 -5.00 -6.99
CA SER A 47 -15.54 -3.78 -6.88
C SER A 47 -14.84 -2.77 -5.96
N TRP A 48 -15.33 -1.53 -5.93
CA TRP A 48 -14.83 -0.54 -4.97
C TRP A 48 -15.06 -0.96 -3.51
N ALA A 49 -16.16 -1.67 -3.23
CA ALA A 49 -16.43 -2.22 -1.90
C ALA A 49 -15.40 -3.28 -1.52
N ASP A 50 -15.11 -4.23 -2.43
CA ASP A 50 -14.11 -5.29 -2.20
C ASP A 50 -12.72 -4.68 -1.98
N VAL A 51 -12.32 -3.69 -2.79
CA VAL A 51 -11.02 -3.00 -2.62
C VAL A 51 -10.92 -2.31 -1.27
N ALA A 52 -11.98 -1.63 -0.82
CA ALA A 52 -11.98 -0.96 0.47
C ALA A 52 -11.91 -1.96 1.64
N GLU A 53 -12.57 -3.11 1.52
CA GLU A 53 -12.48 -4.20 2.49
C GLU A 53 -11.07 -4.77 2.58
N GLU A 54 -10.45 -5.12 1.44
CA GLU A 54 -9.08 -5.66 1.39
C GLU A 54 -8.06 -4.67 1.97
N VAL A 55 -8.17 -3.38 1.61
CA VAL A 55 -7.32 -2.32 2.17
C VAL A 55 -7.51 -2.20 3.69
N GLY A 56 -8.76 -2.27 4.16
CA GLY A 56 -9.09 -2.21 5.58
C GLY A 56 -8.52 -3.39 6.37
N LEU A 57 -8.65 -4.62 5.84
CA LEU A 57 -8.12 -5.84 6.45
C LEU A 57 -6.58 -5.80 6.53
N LEU A 58 -5.93 -5.38 5.45
CA LEU A 58 -4.48 -5.27 5.40
C LEU A 58 -3.96 -4.19 6.34
N ALA A 59 -4.62 -3.03 6.39
CA ALA A 59 -4.29 -1.97 7.35
C ALA A 59 -4.46 -2.44 8.80
N GLY A 60 -5.55 -3.17 9.10
CA GLY A 60 -5.76 -3.78 10.42
C GLY A 60 -4.66 -4.77 10.79
N GLY A 61 -4.22 -5.60 9.84
CA GLY A 61 -3.11 -6.53 10.02
C GLY A 61 -1.78 -5.83 10.31
N LEU A 62 -1.45 -4.79 9.54
CA LEU A 62 -0.26 -3.96 9.77
C LEU A 62 -0.30 -3.28 11.16
N ALA A 63 -1.42 -2.69 11.53
CA ALA A 63 -1.60 -2.05 12.84
C ALA A 63 -1.43 -3.07 13.98
N ALA A 64 -1.97 -4.29 13.84
CA ALA A 64 -1.80 -5.37 14.81
C ALA A 64 -0.33 -5.82 14.97
N LYS A 65 0.48 -5.67 13.91
CA LYS A 65 1.93 -5.89 13.94
C LYS A 65 2.73 -4.70 14.48
N GLY A 66 2.05 -3.63 14.88
CA GLY A 66 2.67 -2.42 15.44
C GLY A 66 3.09 -1.38 14.41
N PHE A 67 2.51 -1.41 13.20
CA PHE A 67 2.69 -0.35 12.22
C PHE A 67 1.95 0.90 12.68
N ILE A 68 2.64 2.03 12.73
CA ILE A 68 2.12 3.31 13.17
C ILE A 68 2.38 4.42 12.14
N ARG A 69 1.77 5.56 12.35
CA ARG A 69 2.00 6.75 11.51
C ARG A 69 3.49 7.09 11.42
N GLY A 70 3.96 7.30 10.21
CA GLY A 70 5.35 7.63 9.90
C GLY A 70 6.26 6.44 9.66
N ASN A 71 5.80 5.20 9.90
CA ASN A 71 6.59 4.03 9.52
C ASN A 71 6.71 3.89 7.99
N ASN A 72 7.84 3.39 7.54
CA ASN A 72 8.11 3.09 6.15
C ASN A 72 7.85 1.60 5.86
N LEU A 73 7.08 1.34 4.80
CA LEU A 73 6.69 0.00 4.36
C LEU A 73 7.31 -0.29 2.99
N ALA A 74 8.26 -1.23 2.91
CA ALA A 74 8.68 -1.76 1.63
C ALA A 74 7.56 -2.58 0.99
N ILE A 75 7.38 -2.43 -0.32
CA ILE A 75 6.41 -3.20 -1.10
C ILE A 75 7.14 -3.73 -2.33
N ILE A 76 7.26 -5.06 -2.42
CA ILE A 76 8.04 -5.74 -3.46
C ILE A 76 7.17 -6.78 -4.14
N GLY A 77 6.96 -6.63 -5.42
CA GLY A 77 6.15 -7.56 -6.21
C GLY A 77 5.73 -6.98 -7.54
N ASP A 78 5.03 -7.80 -8.30
CA ASP A 78 4.45 -7.44 -9.60
C ASP A 78 3.32 -6.43 -9.47
N ASN A 79 3.03 -5.79 -10.59
CA ASN A 79 1.96 -4.80 -10.75
C ASN A 79 0.56 -5.46 -10.69
N ARG A 80 0.20 -6.01 -9.53
CA ARG A 80 -1.04 -6.73 -9.23
C ARG A 80 -1.91 -5.96 -8.25
N PRO A 81 -3.20 -6.31 -8.10
CA PRO A 81 -4.12 -5.64 -7.17
C PRO A 81 -3.57 -5.52 -5.74
N ARG A 82 -2.95 -6.57 -5.21
CA ARG A 82 -2.39 -6.60 -3.85
C ARG A 82 -1.29 -5.58 -3.60
N LEU A 83 -0.50 -5.26 -4.64
CA LEU A 83 0.49 -4.18 -4.57
C LEU A 83 -0.21 -2.85 -4.25
N TYR A 84 -1.28 -2.50 -4.98
CA TYR A 84 -2.03 -1.25 -4.76
C TYR A 84 -2.76 -1.22 -3.42
N TRP A 85 -3.28 -2.37 -2.96
CA TRP A 85 -3.88 -2.46 -1.62
C TRP A 85 -2.85 -2.21 -0.53
N SER A 86 -1.62 -2.70 -0.69
CA SER A 86 -0.51 -2.47 0.24
C SER A 86 -0.15 -0.99 0.33
N PHE A 87 -0.10 -0.28 -0.80
CA PHE A 87 0.07 1.18 -0.82
C PHE A 87 -1.02 1.88 -0.03
N ALA A 88 -2.28 1.58 -0.36
CA ALA A 88 -3.43 2.22 0.25
C ALA A 88 -3.54 1.91 1.75
N ALA A 89 -3.23 0.69 2.17
CA ALA A 89 -3.23 0.27 3.57
C ALA A 89 -2.18 1.04 4.38
N SER A 90 -0.94 1.13 3.88
CA SER A 90 0.12 1.93 4.50
C SER A 90 -0.29 3.40 4.65
N GLN A 91 -0.76 4.01 3.55
CA GLN A 91 -1.20 5.41 3.56
C GLN A 91 -2.42 5.65 4.46
N SER A 92 -3.33 4.68 4.59
CA SER A 92 -4.49 4.78 5.50
C SER A 92 -4.07 4.88 6.96
N LEU A 93 -2.93 4.29 7.32
CA LEU A 93 -2.33 4.39 8.65
C LEU A 93 -1.39 5.59 8.81
N GLY A 94 -1.24 6.40 7.75
CA GLY A 94 -0.32 7.53 7.73
C GLY A 94 1.15 7.11 7.58
N GLY A 95 1.39 5.91 7.06
CA GLY A 95 2.71 5.39 6.71
C GLY A 95 3.16 5.82 5.31
N ILE A 96 4.39 5.50 4.98
CA ILE A 96 5.04 5.84 3.72
C ILE A 96 5.34 4.53 2.97
N PRO A 97 4.63 4.23 1.87
CA PRO A 97 4.96 3.08 1.04
C PRO A 97 6.21 3.35 0.21
N VAL A 98 7.15 2.42 0.23
CA VAL A 98 8.42 2.45 -0.52
C VAL A 98 8.43 1.27 -1.49
N PRO A 99 8.05 1.47 -2.76
CA PRO A 99 8.10 0.39 -3.73
C PRO A 99 9.54 0.08 -4.15
N LEU A 100 9.85 -1.21 -4.26
CA LEU A 100 11.10 -1.69 -4.81
C LEU A 100 10.82 -2.62 -5.99
N TYR A 101 11.77 -2.68 -6.91
CA TYR A 101 11.72 -3.65 -8.00
C TYR A 101 12.00 -5.06 -7.48
N GLN A 102 11.23 -6.03 -7.93
CA GLN A 102 11.42 -7.44 -7.58
C GLN A 102 12.76 -8.01 -8.11
N ASP A 103 13.30 -7.42 -9.19
CA ASP A 103 14.58 -7.80 -9.78
C ASP A 103 15.78 -7.11 -9.12
N ALA A 104 15.56 -6.26 -8.09
CA ALA A 104 16.64 -5.62 -7.36
C ALA A 104 17.54 -6.67 -6.71
N ILE A 105 18.85 -6.44 -6.77
CA ILE A 105 19.84 -7.29 -6.11
C ILE A 105 19.96 -6.95 -4.62
N ALA A 106 20.46 -7.90 -3.83
CA ALA A 106 20.58 -7.77 -2.37
C ALA A 106 21.25 -6.47 -1.91
N ASP A 107 22.37 -6.09 -2.53
CA ASP A 107 23.13 -4.88 -2.14
C ASP A 107 22.33 -3.60 -2.37
N GLU A 108 21.56 -3.52 -3.46
CA GLU A 108 20.68 -2.38 -3.73
C GLU A 108 19.53 -2.32 -2.72
N MET A 109 18.96 -3.48 -2.38
CA MET A 109 17.92 -3.55 -1.35
C MET A 109 18.44 -3.10 0.01
N ILE A 110 19.61 -3.55 0.45
CA ILE A 110 20.22 -3.15 1.73
C ILE A 110 20.35 -1.63 1.79
N TYR A 111 20.84 -1.01 0.72
CA TYR A 111 20.97 0.45 0.65
C TYR A 111 19.62 1.13 0.86
N VAL A 112 18.59 0.75 0.07
CA VAL A 112 17.27 1.37 0.16
C VAL A 112 16.60 1.13 1.51
N PHE A 113 16.73 -0.08 2.07
CA PHE A 113 16.16 -0.42 3.38
C PHE A 113 16.75 0.42 4.51
N ASN A 114 18.05 0.67 4.48
CA ASN A 114 18.72 1.48 5.50
C ASN A 114 18.50 2.98 5.27
N ASP A 115 18.62 3.46 4.02
CA ASP A 115 18.42 4.87 3.69
C ASP A 115 16.98 5.34 3.97
N ALA A 116 16.00 4.54 3.60
CA ALA A 116 14.60 4.82 3.84
C ALA A 116 14.13 4.35 5.24
N GLU A 117 15.02 3.86 6.10
CA GLU A 117 14.67 3.40 7.45
C GLU A 117 13.46 2.46 7.48
N ILE A 118 13.41 1.46 6.58
CA ILE A 118 12.28 0.55 6.41
C ILE A 118 12.16 -0.39 7.61
N GLU A 119 10.97 -0.38 8.22
CA GLU A 119 10.67 -1.23 9.38
C GLU A 119 9.81 -2.45 9.03
N PHE A 120 9.00 -2.35 7.98
CA PHE A 120 8.08 -3.39 7.55
C PHE A 120 8.23 -3.65 6.07
N ALA A 121 7.98 -4.89 5.66
CA ALA A 121 7.93 -5.25 4.25
C ALA A 121 6.70 -6.10 3.94
N ILE A 122 6.09 -5.87 2.79
CA ILE A 122 5.12 -6.76 2.16
C ILE A 122 5.73 -7.21 0.84
N VAL A 123 5.78 -8.50 0.64
CA VAL A 123 6.38 -9.12 -0.54
C VAL A 123 5.41 -10.10 -1.18
N GLU A 124 5.53 -10.29 -2.49
CA GLU A 124 4.54 -11.04 -3.26
C GLU A 124 4.68 -12.56 -3.08
N ASP A 125 5.91 -13.07 -3.07
CA ASP A 125 6.18 -14.49 -3.15
C ASP A 125 7.37 -14.95 -2.29
N GLN A 126 7.62 -16.26 -2.31
CA GLN A 126 8.69 -16.89 -1.53
C GLN A 126 10.08 -16.40 -1.94
N GLU A 127 10.31 -16.14 -3.22
CA GLU A 127 11.62 -15.64 -3.69
C GLU A 127 11.96 -14.30 -3.02
N GLN A 128 10.99 -13.40 -2.95
CA GLN A 128 11.20 -12.10 -2.30
C GLN A 128 11.34 -12.23 -0.78
N VAL A 129 10.61 -13.17 -0.15
CA VAL A 129 10.82 -13.49 1.28
C VAL A 129 12.24 -13.95 1.51
N ASP A 130 12.75 -14.89 0.72
CA ASP A 130 14.09 -15.45 0.88
C ASP A 130 15.17 -14.37 0.71
N LYS A 131 15.03 -13.48 -0.30
CA LYS A 131 15.90 -12.31 -0.48
C LYS A 131 15.92 -11.41 0.77
N LEU A 132 14.74 -11.10 1.33
CA LEU A 132 14.67 -10.25 2.52
C LEU A 132 15.24 -10.92 3.76
N LEU A 133 15.04 -12.22 3.94
CA LEU A 133 15.66 -12.97 5.05
C LEU A 133 17.20 -12.97 4.98
N GLU A 134 17.75 -13.02 3.75
CA GLU A 134 19.20 -12.95 3.52
C GLU A 134 19.77 -11.58 3.93
N ILE A 135 19.10 -10.49 3.57
CA ILE A 135 19.58 -9.13 3.84
C ILE A 135 19.19 -8.60 5.23
N MET A 136 18.20 -9.21 5.89
CA MET A 136 17.66 -8.74 7.17
C MET A 136 18.73 -8.47 8.24
N PRO A 137 19.80 -9.28 8.39
CA PRO A 137 20.87 -9.00 9.35
C PRO A 137 21.63 -7.68 9.08
N GLN A 138 21.53 -7.12 7.88
CA GLN A 138 22.19 -5.89 7.45
C GLN A 138 21.22 -4.69 7.38
N CYS A 139 19.91 -4.94 7.63
CA CYS A 139 18.86 -3.93 7.61
C CYS A 139 18.49 -3.57 9.05
N GLU A 140 19.04 -2.47 9.57
CA GLU A 140 19.03 -2.11 11.01
C GLU A 140 17.60 -2.00 11.60
N LYS A 141 16.62 -1.56 10.80
CA LYS A 141 15.25 -1.29 11.29
C LYS A 141 14.22 -2.34 10.86
N LEU A 142 14.54 -3.21 9.91
CA LEU A 142 13.59 -4.21 9.42
C LEU A 142 13.23 -5.22 10.51
N ARG A 143 11.95 -5.27 10.88
CA ARG A 143 11.44 -6.12 11.98
C ARG A 143 10.24 -7.00 11.61
N CYS A 144 9.65 -6.80 10.46
CA CYS A 144 8.48 -7.56 10.02
C CYS A 144 8.46 -7.70 8.49
N ILE A 145 8.35 -8.93 8.01
CA ILE A 145 8.15 -9.30 6.61
C ILE A 145 6.82 -10.03 6.52
#